data_0113e18fb6ae694292df95ec452d56bc
#
_entry.id   0113e18fb6ae694292df95ec452d56bc
#
_cell.length_a   1.000
_cell.length_b   1.000
_cell.length_c   1.000
_cell.angle_alpha   90.00
_cell.angle_beta   90.00
_cell.angle_gamma   90.00
#
_symmetry.space_group_name_H-M   'P 1'
#
loop_
_entity.id
_entity.type
_entity.pdbx_description
1 polymer ?
#
loop_
_entity_poly.entity_id
_entity_poly.type
_entity_poly.pdbx_seq_one_letter_code
_entity_poly.pdbx_strand_id
1 'polypeptide(L)'
;MEKKNIDWGNIGFGYIPTDYRYVSYFKDGKWDDGQLTQDPNIVLNECACVLQYAQTVFEGLKAYATEDGHIVIFRPDLNGERLESSAARLEMPIFPKERFVEAVIQTVKANDAFVPPYGSGATLYIRPYMFGSNPVIGVKPADEYQFRILCTPVGPYFKGGAKPITIRVTDFDRAAPHGTGHIKAGLNYAMSLHAIVSAHKEGYDENMYLDAATRTKVEETGGANFLFVTKDNKVVTPKSDSILPSITRRSLVYVAKEYLGLEVEEREVYLDEVKDFAEAGLCGTAAVISPVGKIVDHGKEICLPSGMNEMGPTTKKLYETLTGIQMGRIEAPKGWIHVIE
;
A
#
# COMPACT_ATOMS: atom_id res chain seq x y z
N MET A 1 2.40 -27.29 -6.82
CA MET A 1 2.62 -27.82 -5.44
C MET A 1 1.29 -27.94 -4.71
N GLU A 2 1.14 -28.86 -3.76
CA GLU A 2 -0.06 -28.97 -2.94
C GLU A 2 -0.20 -27.74 -2.02
N LYS A 3 -1.39 -27.14 -1.98
CA LYS A 3 -1.64 -25.95 -1.16
C LYS A 3 -1.67 -26.30 0.33
N LYS A 4 -1.21 -25.38 1.18
CA LYS A 4 -1.30 -25.54 2.65
C LYS A 4 -2.77 -25.64 3.07
N ASN A 5 -3.03 -26.45 4.09
CA ASN A 5 -4.35 -26.60 4.67
C ASN A 5 -4.69 -25.38 5.55
N ILE A 6 -5.19 -24.33 4.93
CA ILE A 6 -5.59 -23.05 5.55
C ILE A 6 -7.05 -22.80 5.17
N ASP A 7 -7.86 -22.36 6.13
CA ASP A 7 -9.23 -21.92 5.85
C ASP A 7 -9.22 -20.53 5.18
N TRP A 8 -8.96 -20.52 3.87
CA TRP A 8 -8.77 -19.30 3.07
C TRP A 8 -9.93 -18.33 3.13
N GLY A 9 -11.15 -18.79 3.35
CA GLY A 9 -12.35 -17.96 3.46
C GLY A 9 -12.44 -17.18 4.77
N ASN A 10 -11.76 -17.64 5.83
CA ASN A 10 -11.87 -17.08 7.18
C ASN A 10 -10.60 -16.40 7.68
N ILE A 11 -9.50 -16.42 6.93
CA ILE A 11 -8.31 -15.64 7.30
C ILE A 11 -8.61 -14.15 7.25
N GLY A 12 -8.02 -13.40 8.21
CA GLY A 12 -8.05 -11.94 8.24
C GLY A 12 -6.79 -11.32 7.64
N PHE A 13 -6.43 -10.15 8.12
CA PHE A 13 -5.17 -9.46 7.77
C PHE A 13 -4.08 -9.65 8.83
N GLY A 14 -4.19 -10.73 9.65
CA GLY A 14 -3.20 -11.10 10.65
C GLY A 14 -2.01 -11.83 10.04
N TYR A 15 -0.87 -11.81 10.74
CA TYR A 15 0.32 -12.51 10.30
C TYR A 15 0.15 -14.05 10.42
N ILE A 16 0.26 -14.73 9.30
CA ILE A 16 0.36 -16.20 9.21
C ILE A 16 1.75 -16.50 8.67
N PRO A 17 2.62 -17.21 9.42
CA PRO A 17 3.98 -17.47 9.00
C PRO A 17 4.02 -18.36 7.75
N THR A 18 4.93 -18.04 6.84
CA THR A 18 5.26 -18.87 5.67
C THR A 18 6.60 -19.54 5.87
N ASP A 19 6.95 -20.51 5.01
CA ASP A 19 8.14 -21.33 5.20
C ASP A 19 9.44 -20.57 4.93
N TYR A 20 9.45 -19.66 3.93
CA TYR A 20 10.65 -18.97 3.48
C TYR A 20 10.53 -17.46 3.52
N ARG A 21 11.66 -16.80 3.72
CA ARG A 21 11.90 -15.36 3.56
C ARG A 21 13.19 -15.13 2.81
N TYR A 22 13.31 -13.97 2.15
CA TYR A 22 14.55 -13.53 1.52
C TYR A 22 15.31 -12.60 2.45
N VAL A 23 16.64 -12.70 2.46
CA VAL A 23 17.55 -11.84 3.24
C VAL A 23 18.75 -11.48 2.39
N SER A 24 19.14 -10.20 2.37
CA SER A 24 20.39 -9.70 1.83
C SER A 24 20.98 -8.70 2.81
N TYR A 25 22.31 -8.70 2.95
CA TYR A 25 23.06 -7.84 3.86
C TYR A 25 23.88 -6.84 3.07
N PHE A 26 23.87 -5.57 3.52
CA PHE A 26 24.77 -4.54 3.05
C PHE A 26 25.87 -4.34 4.08
N LYS A 27 27.11 -4.55 3.66
CA LYS A 27 28.30 -4.38 4.47
C LYS A 27 29.49 -4.02 3.59
N ASP A 28 30.43 -3.23 4.14
CA ASP A 28 31.64 -2.80 3.41
C ASP A 28 31.32 -2.16 2.04
N GLY A 29 30.24 -1.37 1.99
CA GLY A 29 29.83 -0.61 0.81
C GLY A 29 29.11 -1.41 -0.29
N LYS A 30 28.71 -2.65 -0.06
CA LYS A 30 28.05 -3.52 -1.06
C LYS A 30 27.00 -4.45 -0.46
N TRP A 31 26.01 -4.77 -1.28
CA TRP A 31 25.06 -5.86 -1.01
C TRP A 31 25.71 -7.21 -1.34
N ASP A 32 25.45 -8.22 -0.49
CA ASP A 32 25.72 -9.61 -0.83
C ASP A 32 24.73 -10.14 -1.89
N ASP A 33 24.88 -11.40 -2.32
CA ASP A 33 24.00 -12.00 -3.32
C ASP A 33 22.57 -12.25 -2.82
N GLY A 34 22.40 -12.27 -1.48
CA GLY A 34 21.13 -12.57 -0.84
C GLY A 34 20.79 -14.06 -0.89
N GLN A 35 19.85 -14.48 -0.04
CA GLN A 35 19.44 -15.88 0.04
C GLN A 35 18.04 -16.07 0.63
N LEU A 36 17.43 -17.21 0.35
CA LEU A 36 16.24 -17.67 1.07
C LEU A 36 16.65 -18.32 2.40
N THR A 37 15.87 -18.07 3.45
CA THR A 37 16.04 -18.68 4.77
C THR A 37 14.69 -19.03 5.39
N GLN A 38 14.66 -20.04 6.27
CA GLN A 38 13.48 -20.39 7.06
C GLN A 38 13.44 -19.68 8.42
N ASP A 39 14.54 -19.10 8.86
CA ASP A 39 14.60 -18.40 10.16
C ASP A 39 13.84 -17.06 10.09
N PRO A 40 12.75 -16.89 10.86
CA PRO A 40 11.98 -15.65 10.91
C PRO A 40 12.61 -14.59 11.82
N ASN A 41 13.63 -14.94 12.61
CA ASN A 41 14.17 -14.07 13.62
C ASN A 41 15.19 -13.08 13.06
N ILE A 42 15.30 -11.94 13.72
CA ILE A 42 16.30 -10.92 13.47
C ILE A 42 17.04 -10.68 14.79
N VAL A 43 18.33 -10.92 14.79
CA VAL A 43 19.19 -10.60 15.94
C VAL A 43 19.83 -9.25 15.71
N LEU A 44 19.60 -8.31 16.61
CA LEU A 44 20.12 -6.94 16.55
C LEU A 44 20.78 -6.57 17.88
N ASN A 45 21.78 -5.70 17.81
CA ASN A 45 22.29 -5.01 18.99
C ASN A 45 21.23 -4.00 19.49
N GLU A 46 21.15 -3.76 20.80
CA GLU A 46 20.21 -2.79 21.38
C GLU A 46 20.39 -1.37 20.82
N CYS A 47 21.60 -1.01 20.37
CA CYS A 47 21.89 0.26 19.72
C CYS A 47 21.71 0.24 18.20
N ALA A 48 21.09 -0.79 17.60
CA ALA A 48 20.87 -0.82 16.16
C ALA A 48 20.13 0.44 15.68
N CYS A 49 20.59 1.03 14.57
CA CYS A 49 20.10 2.30 14.06
C CYS A 49 18.58 2.32 13.89
N VAL A 50 17.98 1.23 13.42
CA VAL A 50 16.53 1.11 13.28
C VAL A 50 15.79 1.24 14.61
N LEU A 51 16.35 0.75 15.72
CA LEU A 51 15.75 0.82 17.05
C LEU A 51 15.87 2.22 17.66
N GLN A 52 16.92 2.95 17.33
CA GLN A 52 17.19 4.28 17.89
C GLN A 52 16.54 5.40 17.07
N TYR A 53 16.61 5.31 15.74
CA TYR A 53 16.25 6.43 14.84
C TYR A 53 15.24 6.04 13.74
N ALA A 54 14.63 4.83 13.83
CA ALA A 54 13.64 4.36 12.87
C ALA A 54 14.08 4.47 11.39
N GLN A 55 15.40 4.30 11.11
CA GLN A 55 15.93 4.28 9.75
C GLN A 55 15.50 2.99 9.05
N THR A 56 14.28 3.00 8.52
CA THR A 56 13.65 1.86 7.83
C THR A 56 12.66 2.30 6.78
N VAL A 57 12.61 1.56 5.67
CA VAL A 57 11.65 1.70 4.59
C VAL A 57 11.04 0.34 4.27
N PHE A 58 9.82 0.33 3.72
CA PHE A 58 9.15 -0.92 3.41
C PHE A 58 8.26 -0.80 2.17
N GLU A 59 7.87 -1.94 1.64
CA GLU A 59 6.94 -2.06 0.53
C GLU A 59 5.80 -3.02 0.85
N GLY A 60 4.77 -2.98 0.03
CA GLY A 60 3.65 -3.89 0.11
C GLY A 60 3.10 -4.16 -1.28
N LEU A 61 3.08 -5.44 -1.66
CA LEU A 61 2.52 -5.90 -2.92
C LEU A 61 1.87 -7.26 -2.70
N LYS A 62 1.22 -7.81 -3.73
CA LYS A 62 0.48 -9.06 -3.63
C LYS A 62 0.82 -10.00 -4.78
N ALA A 63 0.79 -11.30 -4.48
CA ALA A 63 0.69 -12.34 -5.49
C ALA A 63 -0.72 -12.92 -5.51
N TYR A 64 -1.18 -13.26 -6.71
CA TYR A 64 -2.53 -13.74 -6.99
C TYR A 64 -2.46 -15.07 -7.72
N ALA A 65 -3.40 -15.99 -7.43
CA ALA A 65 -3.67 -17.11 -8.31
C ALA A 65 -4.66 -16.68 -9.39
N THR A 66 -4.40 -17.05 -10.64
CA THR A 66 -5.28 -16.83 -11.78
C THR A 66 -6.19 -18.04 -12.02
N GLU A 67 -7.23 -17.90 -12.82
CA GLU A 67 -8.19 -18.96 -13.12
C GLU A 67 -7.54 -20.15 -13.83
N ASP A 68 -6.55 -19.89 -14.68
CA ASP A 68 -5.77 -20.89 -15.41
C ASP A 68 -4.63 -21.52 -14.59
N GLY A 69 -4.53 -21.18 -13.30
CA GLY A 69 -3.63 -21.81 -12.33
C GLY A 69 -2.24 -21.20 -12.23
N HIS A 70 -1.97 -20.09 -12.91
CA HIS A 70 -0.71 -19.36 -12.74
C HIS A 70 -0.68 -18.56 -11.45
N ILE A 71 0.51 -18.25 -10.99
CA ILE A 71 0.76 -17.28 -9.94
C ILE A 71 1.31 -16.02 -10.58
N VAL A 72 0.73 -14.86 -10.25
CA VAL A 72 1.12 -13.59 -10.85
C VAL A 72 1.38 -12.53 -9.77
N ILE A 73 2.28 -11.60 -10.08
CA ILE A 73 2.57 -10.41 -9.26
C ILE A 73 2.26 -9.17 -10.10
N PHE A 74 1.62 -8.18 -9.46
CA PHE A 74 1.21 -6.95 -10.11
C PHE A 74 2.23 -5.83 -9.89
N ARG A 75 2.86 -5.35 -10.97
CA ARG A 75 3.77 -4.18 -11.05
C ARG A 75 4.86 -4.13 -9.96
N PRO A 76 5.61 -5.21 -9.72
CA PRO A 76 6.67 -5.22 -8.71
C PRO A 76 7.83 -4.24 -9.03
N ASP A 77 8.02 -3.90 -10.28
CA ASP A 77 8.97 -2.90 -10.76
C ASP A 77 8.75 -1.53 -10.11
N LEU A 78 7.50 -1.08 -10.02
CA LEU A 78 7.16 0.19 -9.38
C LEU A 78 7.36 0.16 -7.86
N ASN A 79 7.20 -1.00 -7.22
CA ASN A 79 7.55 -1.15 -5.81
C ASN A 79 9.07 -1.04 -5.62
N GLY A 80 9.87 -1.63 -6.51
CA GLY A 80 11.32 -1.49 -6.51
C GLY A 80 11.76 -0.03 -6.67
N GLU A 81 11.24 0.68 -7.67
CA GLU A 81 11.51 2.13 -7.87
C GLU A 81 11.15 2.98 -6.65
N ARG A 82 10.02 2.70 -6.01
CA ARG A 82 9.60 3.44 -4.82
C ARG A 82 10.45 3.10 -3.59
N LEU A 83 10.90 1.84 -3.45
CA LEU A 83 11.86 1.48 -2.41
C LEU A 83 13.18 2.23 -2.59
N GLU A 84 13.72 2.31 -3.81
CA GLU A 84 14.93 3.08 -4.13
C GLU A 84 14.77 4.55 -3.73
N SER A 85 13.66 5.19 -4.14
CA SER A 85 13.36 6.58 -3.80
C SER A 85 13.22 6.79 -2.27
N SER A 86 12.55 5.86 -1.58
CA SER A 86 12.40 5.93 -0.13
C SER A 86 13.72 5.75 0.60
N ALA A 87 14.57 4.83 0.14
CA ALA A 87 15.90 4.58 0.68
C ALA A 87 16.80 5.81 0.50
N ALA A 88 16.84 6.37 -0.70
CA ALA A 88 17.63 7.56 -1.01
C ALA A 88 17.28 8.74 -0.09
N ARG A 89 15.97 8.97 0.19
CA ARG A 89 15.52 10.07 1.07
C ARG A 89 15.97 9.90 2.52
N LEU A 90 16.19 8.66 2.98
CA LEU A 90 16.68 8.35 4.33
C LEU A 90 18.18 8.04 4.39
N GLU A 91 18.94 8.42 3.35
CA GLU A 91 20.40 8.17 3.27
C GLU A 91 20.75 6.68 3.45
N MET A 92 19.92 5.79 2.90
CA MET A 92 20.14 4.34 2.90
C MET A 92 20.72 3.89 1.56
N PRO A 93 21.50 2.79 1.51
CA PRO A 93 22.04 2.27 0.26
C PRO A 93 20.89 1.80 -0.65
N ILE A 94 21.04 2.03 -1.94
CA ILE A 94 20.05 1.57 -2.92
C ILE A 94 20.11 0.04 -3.03
N PHE A 95 18.97 -0.61 -2.89
CA PHE A 95 18.78 -2.01 -3.29
C PHE A 95 18.20 -2.00 -4.72
N PRO A 96 18.95 -2.46 -5.74
CA PRO A 96 18.56 -2.27 -7.14
C PRO A 96 17.20 -2.86 -7.47
N LYS A 97 16.39 -2.12 -8.23
CA LYS A 97 15.03 -2.50 -8.64
C LYS A 97 14.97 -3.90 -9.26
N GLU A 98 15.91 -4.22 -10.15
CA GLU A 98 15.95 -5.52 -10.82
C GLU A 98 16.16 -6.65 -9.81
N ARG A 99 17.06 -6.48 -8.85
CA ARG A 99 17.28 -7.42 -7.75
C ARG A 99 16.07 -7.50 -6.82
N PHE A 100 15.39 -6.39 -6.59
CA PHE A 100 14.14 -6.36 -5.82
C PHE A 100 13.09 -7.25 -6.47
N VAL A 101 12.84 -7.10 -7.78
CA VAL A 101 11.86 -7.90 -8.52
C VAL A 101 12.24 -9.39 -8.47
N GLU A 102 13.51 -9.72 -8.70
CA GLU A 102 14.00 -11.09 -8.63
C GLU A 102 13.83 -11.69 -7.23
N ALA A 103 14.19 -10.97 -6.18
CA ALA A 103 14.03 -11.41 -4.78
C ALA A 103 12.55 -11.64 -4.42
N VAL A 104 11.63 -10.79 -4.92
CA VAL A 104 10.18 -10.98 -4.74
C VAL A 104 9.73 -12.26 -5.43
N ILE A 105 10.12 -12.49 -6.68
CA ILE A 105 9.79 -13.70 -7.44
C ILE A 105 10.30 -14.95 -6.73
N GLN A 106 11.57 -14.97 -6.31
CA GLN A 106 12.16 -16.09 -5.56
C GLN A 106 11.39 -16.38 -4.27
N THR A 107 11.03 -15.33 -3.52
CA THR A 107 10.30 -15.50 -2.26
C THR A 107 8.90 -16.06 -2.47
N VAL A 108 8.17 -15.59 -3.48
CA VAL A 108 6.82 -16.10 -3.79
C VAL A 108 6.90 -17.54 -4.30
N LYS A 109 7.85 -17.84 -5.19
CA LYS A 109 8.07 -19.20 -5.71
C LYS A 109 8.37 -20.20 -4.59
N ALA A 110 9.20 -19.83 -3.62
CA ALA A 110 9.51 -20.68 -2.46
C ALA A 110 8.32 -20.86 -1.50
N ASN A 111 7.31 -19.99 -1.57
CA ASN A 111 6.10 -20.02 -0.75
C ASN A 111 4.82 -20.25 -1.59
N ASP A 112 4.90 -20.84 -2.76
CA ASP A 112 3.77 -21.03 -3.68
C ASP A 112 2.60 -21.82 -3.06
N ALA A 113 2.90 -22.74 -2.13
CA ALA A 113 1.90 -23.48 -1.36
C ALA A 113 1.03 -22.57 -0.48
N PHE A 114 1.49 -21.35 -0.16
CA PHE A 114 0.77 -20.35 0.63
C PHE A 114 0.02 -19.32 -0.23
N VAL A 115 0.15 -19.37 -1.55
CA VAL A 115 -0.67 -18.53 -2.42
C VAL A 115 -2.11 -19.05 -2.40
N PRO A 116 -3.09 -18.25 -1.92
CA PRO A 116 -4.47 -18.70 -1.83
C PRO A 116 -5.03 -19.13 -3.19
N PRO A 117 -5.92 -20.13 -3.24
CA PRO A 117 -6.55 -20.56 -4.48
C PRO A 117 -7.37 -19.44 -5.15
N TYR A 118 -7.44 -19.46 -6.49
CA TYR A 118 -8.34 -18.60 -7.24
C TYR A 118 -9.78 -18.74 -6.74
N GLY A 119 -10.52 -17.64 -6.68
CA GLY A 119 -11.90 -17.63 -6.20
C GLY A 119 -12.08 -17.59 -4.67
N SER A 120 -11.02 -17.78 -3.87
CA SER A 120 -11.09 -17.68 -2.40
C SER A 120 -11.25 -16.23 -1.90
N GLY A 121 -10.99 -15.23 -2.75
CA GLY A 121 -10.92 -13.81 -2.36
C GLY A 121 -9.67 -13.43 -1.56
N ALA A 122 -8.88 -14.41 -1.12
CA ALA A 122 -7.63 -14.21 -0.41
C ALA A 122 -6.45 -14.04 -1.38
N THR A 123 -5.35 -13.49 -0.90
CA THR A 123 -4.13 -13.22 -1.68
C THR A 123 -2.89 -13.46 -0.84
N LEU A 124 -1.73 -13.67 -1.45
CA LEU A 124 -0.46 -13.67 -0.73
C LEU A 124 0.07 -12.24 -0.64
N TYR A 125 0.09 -11.66 0.55
CA TYR A 125 0.70 -10.36 0.80
C TYR A 125 2.21 -10.51 0.96
N ILE A 126 2.97 -9.63 0.31
CA ILE A 126 4.42 -9.62 0.27
C ILE A 126 4.89 -8.33 0.92
N ARG A 127 5.79 -8.42 1.90
CA ARG A 127 6.37 -7.30 2.65
C ARG A 127 7.88 -7.24 2.49
N PRO A 128 8.39 -6.58 1.46
CA PRO A 128 9.79 -6.16 1.41
C PRO A 128 10.05 -5.01 2.40
N TYR A 129 11.19 -5.03 3.08
CA TYR A 129 11.60 -3.94 3.97
C TYR A 129 13.12 -3.91 4.12
N MET A 130 13.64 -2.73 4.45
CA MET A 130 15.06 -2.49 4.62
C MET A 130 15.29 -1.61 5.84
N PHE A 131 16.35 -1.87 6.60
CA PHE A 131 16.63 -1.12 7.82
C PHE A 131 18.12 -1.09 8.16
N GLY A 132 18.56 -0.03 8.89
CA GLY A 132 19.90 0.09 9.44
C GLY A 132 20.11 -0.84 10.62
N SER A 133 21.09 -1.73 10.56
CA SER A 133 21.25 -2.85 11.49
C SER A 133 22.44 -2.75 12.44
N ASN A 134 23.46 -1.93 12.14
CA ASN A 134 24.63 -1.77 13.03
C ASN A 134 24.34 -0.82 14.21
N PRO A 135 25.10 -0.92 15.30
CA PRO A 135 24.99 0.00 16.44
C PRO A 135 25.33 1.45 16.07
N VAL A 136 24.48 2.39 16.47
CA VAL A 136 24.64 3.83 16.25
C VAL A 136 24.08 4.59 17.46
N ILE A 137 24.87 5.45 18.10
CA ILE A 137 24.41 6.34 19.18
C ILE A 137 24.27 7.78 18.68
N GLY A 138 25.27 8.31 17.97
CA GLY A 138 25.14 9.62 17.31
C GLY A 138 24.18 9.57 16.13
N VAL A 139 23.41 10.64 15.89
CA VAL A 139 22.50 10.72 14.77
C VAL A 139 23.27 10.76 13.46
N LYS A 140 23.33 9.63 12.77
CA LYS A 140 23.94 9.46 11.45
C LYS A 140 23.29 8.27 10.75
N PRO A 141 23.42 8.13 9.41
CA PRO A 141 23.04 6.91 8.72
C PRO A 141 23.80 5.69 9.27
N ALA A 142 23.19 4.54 9.21
CA ALA A 142 23.85 3.28 9.51
C ALA A 142 24.95 2.97 8.47
N ASP A 143 25.89 2.12 8.86
CA ASP A 143 26.96 1.64 7.96
C ASP A 143 26.63 0.23 7.41
N GLU A 144 25.76 -0.51 8.12
CA GLU A 144 25.29 -1.84 7.72
C GLU A 144 23.76 -1.87 7.66
N TYR A 145 23.19 -2.60 6.67
CA TYR A 145 21.75 -2.71 6.46
C TYR A 145 21.35 -4.15 6.15
N GLN A 146 20.08 -4.44 6.40
CA GLN A 146 19.45 -5.66 5.94
C GLN A 146 18.28 -5.30 5.02
N PHE A 147 18.18 -5.99 3.87
CA PHE A 147 16.99 -6.06 3.04
C PHE A 147 16.34 -7.43 3.22
N ARG A 148 15.05 -7.45 3.53
CA ARG A 148 14.31 -8.68 3.80
C ARG A 148 12.95 -8.67 3.11
N ILE A 149 12.47 -9.85 2.76
CA ILE A 149 11.11 -10.04 2.26
C ILE A 149 10.45 -11.17 3.07
N LEU A 150 9.28 -10.90 3.63
CA LEU A 150 8.39 -11.91 4.18
C LEU A 150 7.09 -11.95 3.38
N CYS A 151 6.40 -13.10 3.41
CA CYS A 151 5.06 -13.26 2.87
C CYS A 151 4.09 -13.70 3.96
N THR A 152 2.81 -13.39 3.76
CA THR A 152 1.72 -13.88 4.61
C THR A 152 0.44 -13.96 3.78
N PRO A 153 -0.31 -15.07 3.78
CA PRO A 153 -1.62 -15.08 3.17
C PRO A 153 -2.57 -14.18 3.95
N VAL A 154 -3.36 -13.41 3.22
CA VAL A 154 -4.35 -12.49 3.79
C VAL A 154 -5.70 -12.70 3.13
N GLY A 155 -6.75 -12.61 3.92
CA GLY A 155 -8.13 -12.73 3.44
C GLY A 155 -8.58 -11.52 2.63
N PRO A 156 -9.79 -11.57 2.10
CA PRO A 156 -10.40 -10.42 1.47
C PRO A 156 -10.46 -9.26 2.47
N TYR A 157 -10.03 -8.09 2.05
CA TYR A 157 -10.04 -6.90 2.93
C TYR A 157 -11.45 -6.59 3.44
N PHE A 158 -12.45 -6.81 2.60
CA PHE A 158 -13.86 -6.66 2.95
C PHE A 158 -14.54 -8.03 3.06
N LYS A 159 -14.77 -8.51 4.28
CA LYS A 159 -15.63 -9.66 4.52
C LYS A 159 -17.08 -9.27 4.20
N GLY A 160 -17.67 -9.87 3.15
CA GLY A 160 -19.06 -9.60 2.73
C GLY A 160 -19.25 -8.43 1.76
N GLY A 161 -18.18 -8.01 1.07
CA GLY A 161 -18.22 -6.93 0.07
C GLY A 161 -17.72 -5.58 0.61
N ALA A 162 -17.28 -4.71 -0.31
CA ALA A 162 -16.79 -3.37 0.02
C ALA A 162 -17.95 -2.46 0.44
N LYS A 163 -18.16 -2.32 1.74
CA LYS A 163 -19.15 -1.35 2.28
C LYS A 163 -18.49 0.02 2.41
N PRO A 164 -19.22 1.11 2.10
CA PRO A 164 -18.72 2.45 2.32
C PRO A 164 -18.43 2.73 3.79
N ILE A 165 -17.32 3.42 4.01
CA ILE A 165 -16.83 3.78 5.33
C ILE A 165 -17.13 5.23 5.67
N THR A 166 -17.08 5.55 6.97
CA THR A 166 -17.17 6.92 7.49
C THR A 166 -15.80 7.36 7.99
N ILE A 167 -15.30 8.47 7.47
CA ILE A 167 -14.02 9.03 7.88
C ILE A 167 -14.20 10.41 8.48
N ARG A 168 -13.22 10.85 9.29
CA ARG A 168 -13.22 12.22 9.82
C ARG A 168 -12.03 13.02 9.29
N VAL A 169 -12.19 14.33 9.20
CA VAL A 169 -11.07 15.26 9.05
C VAL A 169 -10.36 15.36 10.40
N THR A 170 -9.05 15.17 10.41
CA THR A 170 -8.25 15.21 11.64
C THR A 170 -7.45 16.50 11.76
N ASP A 171 -7.22 16.95 13.02
CA ASP A 171 -6.33 18.07 13.31
C ASP A 171 -4.85 17.70 13.34
N PHE A 172 -4.54 16.41 13.29
CA PHE A 172 -3.16 15.95 13.23
C PHE A 172 -2.59 16.06 11.82
N ASP A 173 -1.29 16.29 11.73
CA ASP A 173 -0.56 16.25 10.47
C ASP A 173 -0.07 14.83 10.20
N ARG A 174 -0.15 14.39 8.94
CA ARG A 174 0.44 13.13 8.49
C ARG A 174 1.94 13.27 8.23
N ALA A 175 2.35 14.41 7.68
CA ALA A 175 3.74 14.72 7.35
C ALA A 175 3.94 16.23 7.28
N ALA A 176 5.17 16.67 7.53
CA ALA A 176 5.56 18.06 7.28
C ALA A 176 5.55 18.37 5.77
N PRO A 177 5.33 19.62 5.33
CA PRO A 177 5.23 20.00 3.91
C PRO A 177 6.44 19.60 3.07
N HIS A 178 7.65 19.68 3.63
CA HIS A 178 8.92 19.26 3.01
C HIS A 178 9.57 18.07 3.74
N GLY A 179 8.74 17.25 4.39
CA GLY A 179 9.17 16.12 5.20
C GLY A 179 9.33 14.82 4.42
N THR A 180 8.78 13.77 4.97
CA THR A 180 8.92 12.39 4.48
C THR A 180 7.62 11.77 3.97
N GLY A 181 6.56 12.58 3.78
CA GLY A 181 5.24 12.10 3.38
C GLY A 181 5.22 11.31 2.08
N HIS A 182 6.09 11.68 1.13
CA HIS A 182 6.21 11.06 -0.19
C HIS A 182 6.96 9.72 -0.20
N ILE A 183 7.55 9.30 0.93
CA ILE A 183 8.27 8.02 1.01
C ILE A 183 7.54 6.99 1.87
N LYS A 184 7.81 5.70 1.62
CA LYS A 184 7.20 4.60 2.37
C LYS A 184 8.10 4.17 3.54
N ALA A 185 8.13 5.01 4.58
CA ALA A 185 8.95 4.84 5.77
C ALA A 185 8.09 4.58 7.01
N GLY A 186 8.55 3.68 7.89
CA GLY A 186 7.83 3.30 9.11
C GLY A 186 7.46 4.48 10.01
N LEU A 187 8.31 5.51 10.05
CA LEU A 187 8.09 6.72 10.85
C LEU A 187 6.77 7.44 10.51
N ASN A 188 6.36 7.48 9.23
CA ASN A 188 5.10 8.11 8.82
C ASN A 188 3.89 7.35 9.37
N TYR A 189 3.99 6.02 9.47
CA TYR A 189 2.91 5.17 9.99
C TYR A 189 2.84 5.22 11.51
N ALA A 190 3.99 5.21 12.19
CA ALA A 190 4.04 5.38 13.64
C ALA A 190 3.44 6.73 14.08
N MET A 191 3.71 7.80 13.34
CA MET A 191 3.14 9.14 13.57
C MET A 191 1.61 9.14 13.46
N SER A 192 1.03 8.33 12.59
CA SER A 192 -0.42 8.24 12.36
C SER A 192 -1.17 7.42 13.41
N LEU A 193 -0.48 6.66 14.29
CA LEU A 193 -1.14 5.72 15.22
C LEU A 193 -2.09 6.40 16.20
N HIS A 194 -1.71 7.56 16.75
CA HIS A 194 -2.57 8.27 17.68
C HIS A 194 -3.88 8.72 17.02
N ALA A 195 -3.77 9.29 15.82
CA ALA A 195 -4.93 9.77 15.07
C ALA A 195 -5.91 8.64 14.71
N ILE A 196 -5.42 7.49 14.22
CA ILE A 196 -6.30 6.38 13.84
C ILE A 196 -6.94 5.71 15.06
N VAL A 197 -6.20 5.53 16.17
CA VAL A 197 -6.75 4.98 17.40
C VAL A 197 -7.84 5.90 17.96
N SER A 198 -7.64 7.22 17.94
CA SER A 198 -8.65 8.19 18.34
C SER A 198 -9.88 8.14 17.43
N ALA A 199 -9.70 8.05 16.11
CA ALA A 199 -10.82 7.91 15.16
C ALA A 199 -11.68 6.68 15.45
N HIS A 200 -11.04 5.53 15.63
CA HIS A 200 -11.76 4.28 15.95
C HIS A 200 -12.55 4.36 17.27
N LYS A 201 -12.00 5.01 18.30
CA LYS A 201 -12.71 5.21 19.59
C LYS A 201 -13.96 6.09 19.45
N GLU A 202 -13.96 6.98 18.47
CA GLU A 202 -15.08 7.86 18.16
C GLU A 202 -16.04 7.28 17.10
N GLY A 203 -15.77 6.05 16.63
CA GLY A 203 -16.62 5.33 15.67
C GLY A 203 -16.36 5.66 14.21
N TYR A 204 -15.23 6.27 13.88
CA TYR A 204 -14.79 6.51 12.50
C TYR A 204 -13.84 5.41 12.04
N ASP A 205 -13.88 5.08 10.77
CA ASP A 205 -13.05 4.02 10.17
C ASP A 205 -11.63 4.50 9.83
N GLU A 206 -11.46 5.79 9.49
CA GLU A 206 -10.18 6.37 9.06
C GLU A 206 -10.18 7.90 9.24
N ASN A 207 -9.02 8.52 9.04
CA ASN A 207 -8.84 9.96 9.03
C ASN A 207 -8.51 10.49 7.63
N MET A 208 -9.09 11.63 7.27
CA MET A 208 -8.63 12.49 6.19
C MET A 208 -7.60 13.47 6.75
N TYR A 209 -6.40 13.46 6.20
CA TYR A 209 -5.38 14.46 6.52
C TYR A 209 -5.43 15.59 5.52
N LEU A 210 -5.24 16.80 6.01
CA LEU A 210 -5.09 18.00 5.22
C LEU A 210 -3.61 18.40 5.13
N ASP A 211 -3.27 19.22 4.15
CA ASP A 211 -1.93 19.76 4.02
C ASP A 211 -1.51 20.52 5.29
N ALA A 212 -0.32 20.21 5.79
CA ALA A 212 0.16 20.76 7.07
C ALA A 212 0.47 22.28 7.01
N ALA A 213 0.60 22.86 5.81
CA ALA A 213 0.92 24.28 5.65
C ALA A 213 -0.30 25.19 5.77
N THR A 214 -1.42 24.81 5.13
CA THR A 214 -2.62 25.68 5.06
C THR A 214 -3.87 25.04 5.67
N ARG A 215 -3.88 23.71 5.83
CA ARG A 215 -5.00 22.90 6.34
C ARG A 215 -6.30 23.08 5.54
N THR A 216 -6.14 23.34 4.25
CA THR A 216 -7.27 23.56 3.33
C THR A 216 -7.35 22.52 2.22
N LYS A 217 -6.25 21.82 1.95
CA LYS A 217 -6.15 20.87 0.84
C LYS A 217 -6.15 19.45 1.37
N VAL A 218 -6.93 18.59 0.73
CA VAL A 218 -6.98 17.15 1.02
C VAL A 218 -5.67 16.51 0.54
N GLU A 219 -5.02 15.76 1.40
CA GLU A 219 -3.87 14.95 1.04
C GLU A 219 -4.25 13.46 0.94
N GLU A 220 -4.02 12.69 1.96
CA GLU A 220 -4.32 11.25 1.97
C GLU A 220 -4.79 10.81 3.36
N THR A 221 -5.03 9.51 3.55
CA THR A 221 -5.26 8.90 4.86
C THR A 221 -3.95 8.38 5.47
N GLY A 222 -4.02 7.73 6.62
CA GLY A 222 -2.87 7.07 7.24
C GLY A 222 -2.23 5.99 6.35
N GLY A 223 -2.99 5.35 5.46
CA GLY A 223 -2.52 4.22 4.66
C GLY A 223 -3.00 4.14 3.21
N ALA A 224 -3.77 5.11 2.72
CA ALA A 224 -4.34 5.08 1.38
C ALA A 224 -4.53 6.48 0.79
N ASN A 225 -4.50 6.58 -0.55
CA ASN A 225 -4.74 7.84 -1.28
C ASN A 225 -6.22 8.02 -1.58
N PHE A 226 -6.66 9.27 -1.70
CA PHE A 226 -8.01 9.59 -2.15
C PHE A 226 -8.17 9.51 -3.66
N LEU A 227 -9.36 9.10 -4.06
CA LEU A 227 -9.88 9.19 -5.40
C LEU A 227 -11.33 9.67 -5.29
N PHE A 228 -11.69 10.71 -6.03
CA PHE A 228 -13.02 11.27 -6.09
C PHE A 228 -13.61 11.13 -7.49
N VAL A 229 -14.92 11.14 -7.59
CA VAL A 229 -15.64 11.19 -8.87
C VAL A 229 -16.58 12.39 -8.85
N THR A 230 -16.51 13.22 -9.86
CA THR A 230 -17.40 14.39 -10.02
C THR A 230 -18.79 13.99 -10.50
N LYS A 231 -19.76 14.90 -10.44
CA LYS A 231 -21.13 14.67 -10.92
C LYS A 231 -21.20 14.47 -12.44
N ASP A 232 -20.24 15.03 -13.17
CA ASP A 232 -20.05 14.82 -14.63
C ASP A 232 -19.11 13.65 -14.95
N ASN A 233 -18.87 12.78 -13.96
CA ASN A 233 -18.17 11.50 -14.09
C ASN A 233 -16.68 11.60 -14.45
N LYS A 234 -15.99 12.64 -14.00
CA LYS A 234 -14.54 12.75 -14.05
C LYS A 234 -13.91 12.17 -12.78
N VAL A 235 -12.76 11.57 -12.92
CA VAL A 235 -11.96 11.08 -11.79
C VAL A 235 -11.02 12.20 -11.34
N VAL A 236 -11.00 12.50 -10.06
CA VAL A 236 -10.13 13.51 -9.46
C VAL A 236 -9.31 12.88 -8.33
N THR A 237 -8.01 13.11 -8.30
CA THR A 237 -7.17 12.63 -7.20
C THR A 237 -6.23 13.74 -6.72
N PRO A 238 -6.05 13.90 -5.40
CA PRO A 238 -5.15 14.88 -4.83
C PRO A 238 -3.71 14.69 -5.31
N LYS A 239 -3.04 15.80 -5.62
CA LYS A 239 -1.63 15.85 -5.98
C LYS A 239 -0.90 16.80 -5.04
N SER A 240 0.12 16.31 -4.36
CA SER A 240 0.97 17.07 -3.43
C SER A 240 2.32 16.35 -3.31
N ASP A 241 3.37 17.11 -2.99
CA ASP A 241 4.71 16.55 -2.76
C ASP A 241 4.84 15.80 -1.42
N SER A 242 3.83 15.85 -0.55
CA SER A 242 3.76 15.13 0.72
C SER A 242 2.91 13.86 0.67
N ILE A 243 2.25 13.58 -0.45
CA ILE A 243 1.44 12.36 -0.65
C ILE A 243 2.33 11.22 -1.15
N LEU A 244 2.13 10.02 -0.58
CA LEU A 244 2.80 8.80 -1.08
C LEU A 244 2.39 8.53 -2.55
N PRO A 245 3.36 8.33 -3.48
CA PRO A 245 3.07 7.98 -4.87
C PRO A 245 2.55 6.54 -4.96
N SER A 246 1.25 6.36 -4.77
CA SER A 246 0.58 5.05 -4.75
C SER A 246 0.60 4.39 -6.13
N ILE A 247 1.04 3.12 -6.16
CA ILE A 247 1.02 2.29 -7.36
C ILE A 247 -0.43 1.98 -7.76
N THR A 248 -1.30 1.72 -6.79
CA THR A 248 -2.73 1.50 -7.04
C THR A 248 -3.38 2.74 -7.64
N ARG A 249 -3.13 3.94 -7.09
CA ARG A 249 -3.65 5.19 -7.65
C ARG A 249 -3.18 5.40 -9.09
N ARG A 250 -1.87 5.27 -9.36
CA ARG A 250 -1.31 5.37 -10.73
C ARG A 250 -1.96 4.38 -11.69
N SER A 251 -2.24 3.16 -11.23
CA SER A 251 -2.91 2.14 -12.04
C SER A 251 -4.38 2.48 -12.27
N LEU A 252 -5.10 2.99 -11.27
CA LEU A 252 -6.50 3.43 -11.40
C LEU A 252 -6.65 4.64 -12.32
N VAL A 253 -5.70 5.59 -12.29
CA VAL A 253 -5.65 6.71 -13.24
C VAL A 253 -5.51 6.20 -14.69
N TYR A 254 -4.66 5.23 -14.92
CA TYR A 254 -4.51 4.59 -16.22
C TYR A 254 -5.79 3.84 -16.63
N VAL A 255 -6.35 3.04 -15.73
CA VAL A 255 -7.60 2.30 -15.96
C VAL A 255 -8.77 3.25 -16.30
N ALA A 256 -8.87 4.36 -15.57
CA ALA A 256 -9.89 5.36 -15.84
C ALA A 256 -9.81 5.90 -17.28
N LYS A 257 -8.60 6.24 -17.72
CA LYS A 257 -8.37 6.81 -19.06
C LYS A 257 -8.50 5.76 -20.18
N GLU A 258 -7.74 4.68 -20.07
CA GLU A 258 -7.53 3.76 -21.19
C GLU A 258 -8.59 2.66 -21.29
N TYR A 259 -9.19 2.24 -20.16
CA TYR A 259 -10.21 1.18 -20.14
C TYR A 259 -11.64 1.72 -20.07
N LEU A 260 -11.84 2.84 -19.36
CA LEU A 260 -13.16 3.38 -19.11
C LEU A 260 -13.44 4.67 -19.89
N GLY A 261 -12.45 5.25 -20.58
CA GLY A 261 -12.61 6.48 -21.36
C GLY A 261 -12.98 7.69 -20.51
N LEU A 262 -12.59 7.70 -19.21
CA LEU A 262 -12.91 8.79 -18.30
C LEU A 262 -11.85 9.88 -18.32
N GLU A 263 -12.28 11.12 -18.15
CA GLU A 263 -11.37 12.24 -17.88
C GLU A 263 -10.80 12.12 -16.47
N VAL A 264 -9.51 12.41 -16.30
CA VAL A 264 -8.81 12.34 -15.00
C VAL A 264 -8.05 13.61 -14.73
N GLU A 265 -8.27 14.18 -13.54
CA GLU A 265 -7.57 15.35 -13.02
C GLU A 265 -6.70 14.96 -11.81
N GLU A 266 -5.39 15.15 -11.95
CA GLU A 266 -4.45 15.05 -10.83
C GLU A 266 -4.08 16.47 -10.40
N ARG A 267 -4.69 16.98 -9.35
CA ARG A 267 -4.58 18.38 -8.91
C ARG A 267 -4.72 18.53 -7.40
N GLU A 268 -4.51 19.73 -6.90
CA GLU A 268 -4.94 20.08 -5.55
C GLU A 268 -6.47 19.93 -5.42
N VAL A 269 -6.92 19.36 -4.31
CA VAL A 269 -8.33 19.19 -3.95
C VAL A 269 -8.56 19.93 -2.64
N TYR A 270 -9.48 20.87 -2.63
CA TYR A 270 -9.79 21.64 -1.43
C TYR A 270 -10.89 20.97 -0.61
N LEU A 271 -10.81 21.05 0.72
CA LEU A 271 -11.79 20.44 1.61
C LEU A 271 -13.21 20.93 1.36
N ASP A 272 -13.39 22.20 1.01
CA ASP A 272 -14.69 22.79 0.78
C ASP A 272 -15.36 22.34 -0.53
N GLU A 273 -14.60 21.82 -1.52
CA GLU A 273 -15.14 21.22 -2.74
C GLU A 273 -15.57 19.74 -2.57
N VAL A 274 -15.15 19.07 -1.49
CA VAL A 274 -15.44 17.64 -1.28
C VAL A 274 -16.95 17.33 -1.30
N LYS A 275 -17.78 18.24 -0.83
CA LYS A 275 -19.26 18.17 -0.87
C LYS A 275 -19.84 18.13 -2.28
N ASP A 276 -19.08 18.55 -3.29
CA ASP A 276 -19.54 18.64 -4.68
C ASP A 276 -19.25 17.38 -5.49
N PHE A 277 -18.45 16.44 -4.97
CA PHE A 277 -18.20 15.15 -5.60
C PHE A 277 -19.41 14.20 -5.46
N ALA A 278 -19.54 13.28 -6.41
CA ALA A 278 -20.57 12.25 -6.43
C ALA A 278 -20.13 10.99 -5.66
N GLU A 279 -18.85 10.63 -5.78
CA GLU A 279 -18.29 9.44 -5.17
C GLU A 279 -16.89 9.75 -4.58
N ALA A 280 -16.50 8.97 -3.56
CA ALA A 280 -15.12 8.97 -3.04
C ALA A 280 -14.67 7.55 -2.70
N GLY A 281 -13.37 7.31 -2.83
CA GLY A 281 -12.72 6.07 -2.47
C GLY A 281 -11.30 6.29 -1.96
N LEU A 282 -10.84 5.34 -1.15
CA LEU A 282 -9.46 5.24 -0.68
C LEU A 282 -8.78 4.13 -1.45
N CYS A 283 -7.70 4.43 -2.17
CA CYS A 283 -7.00 3.45 -2.97
C CYS A 283 -5.64 3.05 -2.39
N GLY A 284 -5.39 1.75 -2.37
CA GLY A 284 -4.16 1.16 -1.85
C GLY A 284 -4.07 -0.35 -2.10
N THR A 285 -2.90 -0.92 -1.88
CA THR A 285 -2.62 -2.35 -2.16
C THR A 285 -3.53 -3.29 -1.36
N ALA A 286 -3.88 -2.94 -0.13
CA ALA A 286 -4.65 -3.83 0.74
C ALA A 286 -6.08 -4.06 0.21
N ALA A 287 -6.82 -2.98 -0.06
CA ALA A 287 -8.23 -3.00 -0.41
C ALA A 287 -8.53 -2.77 -1.90
N VAL A 288 -7.56 -2.35 -2.68
CA VAL A 288 -7.67 -1.79 -4.03
C VAL A 288 -8.42 -0.46 -3.97
N ILE A 289 -9.72 -0.46 -3.69
CA ILE A 289 -10.51 0.74 -3.38
C ILE A 289 -11.44 0.42 -2.20
N SER A 290 -11.38 1.25 -1.16
CA SER A 290 -12.38 1.31 -0.08
C SER A 290 -13.33 2.46 -0.37
N PRO A 291 -14.63 2.23 -0.61
CA PRO A 291 -15.57 3.32 -0.86
C PRO A 291 -15.76 4.16 0.40
N VAL A 292 -15.90 5.48 0.23
CA VAL A 292 -16.21 6.42 1.30
C VAL A 292 -17.61 6.97 1.07
N GLY A 293 -18.51 6.79 2.04
CA GLY A 293 -19.89 7.27 1.94
C GLY A 293 -20.12 8.57 2.71
N LYS A 294 -19.34 8.80 3.78
CA LYS A 294 -19.46 9.99 4.63
C LYS A 294 -18.12 10.47 5.13
N ILE A 295 -17.94 11.79 5.13
CA ILE A 295 -16.79 12.49 5.72
C ILE A 295 -17.33 13.45 6.78
N VAL A 296 -16.71 13.48 7.96
CA VAL A 296 -17.13 14.36 9.05
C VAL A 296 -16.01 15.36 9.33
N ASP A 297 -16.31 16.63 9.10
CA ASP A 297 -15.44 17.75 9.38
C ASP A 297 -15.92 18.49 10.63
N HIS A 298 -15.28 18.25 11.79
CA HIS A 298 -15.60 18.87 13.08
C HIS A 298 -17.12 18.89 13.41
N GLY A 299 -17.76 17.71 13.23
CA GLY A 299 -19.19 17.54 13.47
C GLY A 299 -20.09 17.93 12.27
N LYS A 300 -19.55 18.53 11.22
CA LYS A 300 -20.26 18.78 9.96
C LYS A 300 -20.16 17.55 9.06
N GLU A 301 -21.28 16.94 8.79
CA GLU A 301 -21.34 15.78 7.88
C GLU A 301 -21.35 16.20 6.41
N ILE A 302 -20.48 15.56 5.63
CA ILE A 302 -20.43 15.61 4.18
C ILE A 302 -20.82 14.23 3.68
N CYS A 303 -22.08 14.06 3.30
CA CYS A 303 -22.59 12.80 2.76
C CYS A 303 -22.40 12.78 1.24
N LEU A 304 -21.72 11.75 0.73
CA LEU A 304 -21.54 11.58 -0.70
C LEU A 304 -22.82 11.01 -1.32
N PRO A 305 -23.21 11.45 -2.53
CA PRO A 305 -24.41 10.93 -3.22
C PRO A 305 -24.41 9.41 -3.43
N SER A 306 -23.24 8.76 -3.54
CA SER A 306 -23.11 7.29 -3.58
C SER A 306 -23.60 6.60 -2.30
N GLY A 307 -23.65 7.30 -1.18
CA GLY A 307 -24.24 6.83 0.07
C GLY A 307 -23.44 5.79 0.82
N MET A 308 -24.10 5.16 1.82
CA MET A 308 -23.49 4.20 2.76
C MET A 308 -23.85 2.73 2.48
N ASN A 309 -24.59 2.45 1.42
CA ASN A 309 -25.08 1.09 1.15
C ASN A 309 -24.14 0.28 0.26
N GLU A 310 -23.62 0.91 -0.78
CA GLU A 310 -22.77 0.25 -1.77
C GLU A 310 -21.72 1.22 -2.34
N MET A 311 -20.73 0.66 -3.01
CA MET A 311 -19.72 1.43 -3.75
C MET A 311 -20.38 2.19 -4.90
N GLY A 312 -19.97 3.46 -5.10
CA GLY A 312 -20.45 4.26 -6.22
C GLY A 312 -20.17 3.59 -7.57
N PRO A 313 -21.02 3.83 -8.59
CA PRO A 313 -20.98 3.08 -9.84
C PRO A 313 -19.68 3.23 -10.62
N THR A 314 -19.07 4.40 -10.62
CA THR A 314 -17.79 4.62 -11.30
C THR A 314 -16.61 4.04 -10.50
N THR A 315 -16.61 4.23 -9.19
CA THR A 315 -15.63 3.61 -8.30
C THR A 315 -15.67 2.08 -8.40
N LYS A 316 -16.88 1.49 -8.51
CA LYS A 316 -17.07 0.06 -8.71
C LYS A 316 -16.48 -0.45 -10.02
N LYS A 317 -16.71 0.26 -11.14
CA LYS A 317 -16.09 -0.09 -12.43
C LYS A 317 -14.57 -0.05 -12.37
N LEU A 318 -14.00 0.97 -11.74
CA LEU A 318 -12.55 1.10 -11.52
C LEU A 318 -12.02 -0.09 -10.70
N TYR A 319 -12.70 -0.44 -9.62
CA TYR A 319 -12.35 -1.57 -8.76
C TYR A 319 -12.39 -2.90 -9.52
N GLU A 320 -13.51 -3.18 -10.23
CA GLU A 320 -13.70 -4.43 -10.97
C GLU A 320 -12.69 -4.57 -12.11
N THR A 321 -12.40 -3.48 -12.83
CA THR A 321 -11.43 -3.48 -13.93
C THR A 321 -10.02 -3.74 -13.40
N LEU A 322 -9.58 -3.02 -12.37
CA LEU A 322 -8.23 -3.22 -11.83
C LEU A 322 -8.05 -4.60 -11.21
N THR A 323 -9.02 -5.09 -10.44
CA THR A 323 -8.96 -6.45 -9.88
C THR A 323 -9.04 -7.52 -10.98
N GLY A 324 -9.79 -7.26 -12.06
CA GLY A 324 -9.81 -8.12 -13.25
C GLY A 324 -8.44 -8.23 -13.91
N ILE A 325 -7.72 -7.12 -14.05
CA ILE A 325 -6.33 -7.09 -14.54
C ILE A 325 -5.39 -7.86 -13.60
N GLN A 326 -5.47 -7.60 -12.28
CA GLN A 326 -4.61 -8.23 -11.29
C GLN A 326 -4.76 -9.76 -11.22
N MET A 327 -5.94 -10.27 -11.53
CA MET A 327 -6.26 -11.70 -11.49
C MET A 327 -6.27 -12.36 -12.88
N GLY A 328 -5.83 -11.65 -13.93
CA GLY A 328 -5.74 -12.19 -15.29
C GLY A 328 -7.06 -12.35 -16.03
N ARG A 329 -8.18 -11.80 -15.52
CA ARG A 329 -9.49 -11.83 -16.19
C ARG A 329 -9.66 -10.76 -17.26
N ILE A 330 -8.91 -9.69 -17.16
CA ILE A 330 -8.87 -8.59 -18.13
C ILE A 330 -7.42 -8.46 -18.59
N GLU A 331 -7.23 -8.29 -19.90
CA GLU A 331 -5.91 -8.11 -20.48
C GLU A 331 -5.17 -6.93 -19.82
N ALA A 332 -3.96 -7.18 -19.38
CA ALA A 332 -3.13 -6.20 -18.71
C ALA A 332 -2.29 -5.39 -19.71
N PRO A 333 -1.99 -4.12 -19.44
CA PRO A 333 -0.95 -3.41 -20.19
C PRO A 333 0.38 -4.15 -20.05
N LYS A 334 1.20 -4.07 -21.11
CA LYS A 334 2.52 -4.72 -21.15
C LYS A 334 3.36 -4.36 -19.91
N GLY A 335 3.90 -5.38 -19.25
CA GLY A 335 4.77 -5.23 -18.09
C GLY A 335 4.06 -5.04 -16.74
N TRP A 336 2.71 -5.02 -16.70
CA TRP A 336 2.00 -4.91 -15.44
C TRP A 336 1.92 -6.22 -14.66
N ILE A 337 1.88 -7.33 -15.36
CA ILE A 337 1.77 -8.67 -14.76
C ILE A 337 3.07 -9.42 -14.97
N HIS A 338 3.63 -9.93 -13.88
CA HIS A 338 4.76 -10.84 -13.88
C HIS A 338 4.26 -12.24 -13.49
N VAL A 339 4.31 -13.17 -14.43
CA VAL A 339 3.96 -14.58 -14.19
C VAL A 339 5.15 -15.25 -13.49
N ILE A 340 4.86 -16.01 -12.44
CA ILE A 340 5.83 -16.84 -11.73
C ILE A 340 5.77 -18.25 -12.31
N GLU A 341 6.86 -18.66 -12.93
CA GLU A 341 7.05 -20.01 -13.49
C GLU A 341 7.68 -20.98 -12.48
#